data_e169baa15f392f10b8b7444f29901693
#
_entry.id   e169baa15f392f10b8b7444f29901693
#
_cell.length_a   1.000
_cell.length_b   1.000
_cell.length_c   1.000
_cell.angle_alpha   90.00
_cell.angle_beta   90.00
_cell.angle_gamma   90.00
#
_symmetry.space_group_name_H-M   'P 1'
#
loop_
_entity.id
_entity.type
_entity.pdbx_description
1 polymer ?
#
loop_
_entity_poly.entity_id
_entity_poly.type
_entity_poly.pdbx_seq_one_letter_code
_entity_poly.pdbx_strand_id
1 'polypeptide(L)'
;MADDAAAPDGELTESTSEPKPKADGEGSTASEPESGAVEPTDTDDATPVTDAGEGTEAEIAVEDYEAEAGETEDAAEGAATSARTPMSHVKIALIAGLVGVVALAGLTGWLGFRTYESRQAEAQRDLFLQVGRQGALNLTTIGWENAEGDVQRILDSATGTFYDDFQQRAQPFVEVVKQAQSTSVGTIAEAGLESEGDNEAEVLVAVTVETSNAGAPDQQPRAWRMRILVEKIGDEAKVSNVEFVP
;
A
#
# COMPACT_ATOMS: atom_id res chain seq x y z
N MET A 1 74.00 36.88 26.19
CA MET A 1 74.81 35.98 25.43
C MET A 1 73.81 35.32 24.48
N ALA A 2 73.46 35.92 23.34
CA ALA A 2 74.27 35.97 22.11
C ALA A 2 74.42 34.50 21.60
N ASP A 3 73.82 34.12 20.55
CA ASP A 3 74.14 34.22 19.14
C ASP A 3 73.01 33.53 18.41
N ASP A 4 72.26 34.06 17.49
CA ASP A 4 72.57 34.54 16.14
C ASP A 4 73.11 33.43 15.20
N ALA A 5 72.32 33.14 14.19
CA ALA A 5 72.74 32.87 12.81
C ALA A 5 71.57 32.16 12.01
N ALA A 6 70.92 32.93 11.21
CA ALA A 6 71.03 32.99 9.74
C ALA A 6 70.33 31.85 8.95
N ALA A 7 69.38 32.28 8.18
CA ALA A 7 68.84 31.64 6.99
C ALA A 7 69.90 31.51 5.86
N PRO A 8 69.67 30.68 4.88
CA PRO A 8 69.69 31.24 3.55
C PRO A 8 68.44 30.91 2.66
N ASP A 9 68.13 31.91 1.89
CA ASP A 9 67.33 31.95 0.70
C ASP A 9 67.81 30.98 -0.38
N GLY A 10 66.90 30.55 -1.20
CA GLY A 10 67.19 29.81 -2.42
C GLY A 10 65.85 29.44 -3.09
N GLU A 11 65.35 30.28 -3.80
CA GLU A 11 65.41 30.56 -5.27
C GLU A 11 64.33 29.81 -6.08
N LEU A 12 63.50 30.61 -6.68
CA LEU A 12 62.47 30.36 -7.69
C LEU A 12 63.03 29.57 -8.90
N THR A 13 62.29 28.56 -9.34
CA THR A 13 62.32 28.20 -10.77
C THR A 13 60.88 27.98 -11.22
N GLU A 14 60.41 28.97 -11.95
CA GLU A 14 59.36 28.84 -12.96
C GLU A 14 59.75 27.78 -13.98
N SER A 15 58.87 26.92 -14.35
CA SER A 15 58.90 26.25 -15.63
C SER A 15 57.47 26.12 -16.21
N THR A 16 57.18 27.12 -16.98
CA THR A 16 56.21 27.17 -18.05
C THR A 16 56.50 26.01 -19.05
N SER A 17 55.44 25.26 -19.36
CA SER A 17 55.22 24.81 -20.75
C SER A 17 53.87 24.05 -20.89
N GLU A 18 52.88 24.78 -21.38
CA GLU A 18 51.90 24.22 -22.27
C GLU A 18 52.56 23.85 -23.60
N PRO A 19 52.17 22.78 -24.30
CA PRO A 19 51.52 23.06 -25.54
C PRO A 19 50.33 22.14 -25.85
N LYS A 20 49.31 22.77 -26.38
CA LYS A 20 48.24 22.20 -27.18
C LYS A 20 48.80 21.85 -28.56
N PRO A 21 48.44 20.75 -29.19
CA PRO A 21 48.20 20.74 -30.60
C PRO A 21 46.78 20.37 -31.03
N LYS A 22 46.45 21.04 -32.11
CA LYS A 22 45.28 20.93 -32.98
C LYS A 22 45.17 19.58 -33.68
N ALA A 23 43.90 19.20 -33.83
CA ALA A 23 43.12 18.92 -35.05
C ALA A 23 43.72 18.00 -36.12
N ASP A 24 42.84 17.17 -36.56
CA ASP A 24 42.45 16.68 -37.88
C ASP A 24 42.50 15.16 -38.03
N GLY A 25 41.38 14.62 -38.51
CA GLY A 25 41.31 13.24 -39.02
C GLY A 25 39.89 12.64 -38.96
N GLU A 26 39.12 13.03 -39.95
CA GLU A 26 37.92 12.43 -40.51
C GLU A 26 37.86 10.90 -40.49
N GLY A 27 36.61 10.41 -40.34
CA GLY A 27 36.24 9.11 -40.87
C GLY A 27 35.12 8.39 -40.13
N SER A 28 33.87 8.75 -40.49
CA SER A 28 32.82 7.84 -40.98
C SER A 28 32.59 6.54 -40.20
N THR A 29 31.43 6.30 -39.61
CA THR A 29 30.19 5.81 -40.25
C THR A 29 29.08 5.69 -39.20
N ALA A 30 27.97 6.22 -39.61
CA ALA A 30 26.67 6.07 -38.96
C ALA A 30 26.23 4.61 -38.86
N SER A 31 25.57 4.29 -37.79
CA SER A 31 24.49 3.29 -37.76
C SER A 31 23.55 3.63 -36.62
N GLU A 32 22.55 4.42 -36.96
CA GLU A 32 21.28 4.41 -36.24
C GLU A 32 20.53 3.11 -36.56
N PRO A 33 19.85 2.52 -35.64
CA PRO A 33 18.68 1.73 -35.97
C PRO A 33 17.41 2.52 -35.69
N GLU A 34 16.66 2.61 -36.75
CA GLU A 34 15.33 3.12 -36.97
C GLU A 34 14.34 2.87 -35.83
N SER A 35 13.66 3.96 -35.51
CA SER A 35 12.34 4.03 -34.90
C SER A 35 11.32 3.34 -35.81
N GLY A 36 10.86 2.15 -35.41
CA GLY A 36 9.69 1.50 -36.00
C GLY A 36 8.41 1.98 -35.31
N ALA A 37 7.84 3.05 -35.82
CA ALA A 37 6.45 3.40 -35.58
C ALA A 37 5.57 2.38 -36.31
N VAL A 38 4.69 1.72 -35.58
CA VAL A 38 3.60 0.96 -36.17
C VAL A 38 2.32 1.70 -35.82
N GLU A 39 1.76 2.31 -36.84
CA GLU A 39 0.41 2.91 -36.82
C GLU A 39 -0.68 1.85 -36.62
N PRO A 40 -1.83 2.22 -36.05
CA PRO A 40 -2.97 1.35 -35.89
C PRO A 40 -3.78 1.29 -37.19
N THR A 41 -3.98 0.09 -37.69
CA THR A 41 -4.98 -0.14 -38.76
C THR A 41 -6.36 -0.33 -38.12
N ASP A 42 -7.22 0.65 -38.41
CA ASP A 42 -8.67 0.52 -38.40
C ASP A 42 -9.10 -0.68 -39.25
N THR A 43 -9.96 -1.50 -38.72
CA THR A 43 -10.90 -2.30 -39.49
C THR A 43 -12.22 -2.35 -38.74
N ASP A 44 -13.13 -1.55 -39.23
CA ASP A 44 -14.57 -1.60 -39.11
C ASP A 44 -15.08 -2.95 -39.65
N ASP A 45 -15.95 -3.63 -38.92
CA ASP A 45 -17.12 -4.28 -39.45
C ASP A 45 -18.07 -4.81 -38.36
N ALA A 46 -19.25 -4.18 -38.37
CA ALA A 46 -20.63 -4.66 -38.20
C ALA A 46 -21.01 -5.73 -37.15
N THR A 47 -21.79 -5.24 -36.19
CA THR A 47 -23.01 -5.75 -35.50
C THR A 47 -23.84 -6.83 -36.25
N PRO A 48 -24.92 -7.37 -35.65
CA PRO A 48 -25.36 -7.62 -34.27
C PRO A 48 -25.90 -9.05 -34.06
N VAL A 49 -25.94 -9.54 -32.84
CA VAL A 49 -26.94 -10.54 -32.45
C VAL A 49 -27.37 -10.33 -30.99
N THR A 50 -28.65 -10.00 -30.91
CA THR A 50 -29.56 -10.15 -29.79
C THR A 50 -29.49 -11.57 -29.23
N ASP A 51 -29.43 -11.73 -27.92
CA ASP A 51 -30.39 -12.60 -27.22
C ASP A 51 -30.52 -12.20 -25.74
N ALA A 52 -31.77 -12.26 -25.31
CA ALA A 52 -32.31 -11.87 -24.04
C ALA A 52 -31.95 -12.88 -22.94
N GLY A 53 -31.60 -12.38 -21.78
CA GLY A 53 -31.53 -13.14 -20.54
C GLY A 53 -32.14 -12.31 -19.43
N GLU A 54 -33.42 -12.56 -19.18
CA GLU A 54 -34.23 -12.03 -18.09
C GLU A 54 -33.55 -12.22 -16.74
N GLY A 55 -33.23 -11.15 -16.09
CA GLY A 55 -32.91 -11.10 -14.67
C GLY A 55 -34.11 -10.56 -13.90
N THR A 56 -34.71 -11.41 -13.13
CA THR A 56 -35.89 -11.24 -12.31
C THR A 56 -35.68 -10.15 -11.24
N GLU A 57 -36.30 -8.99 -11.42
CA GLU A 57 -36.58 -8.05 -10.37
C GLU A 57 -37.76 -8.56 -9.55
N ALA A 58 -37.53 -8.86 -8.29
CA ALA A 58 -38.56 -9.13 -7.33
C ALA A 58 -39.12 -7.81 -6.81
N GLU A 59 -40.11 -7.29 -7.51
CA GLU A 59 -40.98 -6.21 -7.07
C GLU A 59 -41.92 -6.75 -6.00
N ILE A 60 -41.79 -6.28 -4.77
CA ILE A 60 -42.78 -6.56 -3.72
C ILE A 60 -43.94 -5.61 -3.93
N ALA A 61 -44.98 -6.11 -4.58
CA ALA A 61 -46.26 -5.43 -4.70
C ALA A 61 -46.91 -5.36 -3.30
N VAL A 62 -47.12 -4.14 -2.81
CA VAL A 62 -48.01 -3.86 -1.71
C VAL A 62 -49.44 -3.82 -2.29
N GLU A 63 -50.22 -4.88 -2.11
CA GLU A 63 -51.63 -4.86 -2.48
C GLU A 63 -52.40 -4.10 -1.41
N ASP A 64 -52.92 -2.99 -1.84
CA ASP A 64 -53.92 -2.16 -1.17
C ASP A 64 -55.29 -2.85 -1.36
N TYR A 65 -55.89 -3.33 -0.26
CA TYR A 65 -57.25 -3.85 -0.27
C TYR A 65 -58.19 -2.76 0.20
N GLU A 66 -58.76 -2.03 -0.73
CA GLU A 66 -59.97 -1.29 -0.51
C GLU A 66 -61.17 -2.24 -0.41
N ALA A 67 -61.81 -2.24 0.74
CA ALA A 67 -63.01 -2.99 0.98
C ALA A 67 -64.23 -2.22 0.48
N GLU A 68 -64.83 -2.74 -0.59
CA GLU A 68 -66.15 -2.31 -1.05
C GLU A 68 -67.23 -2.79 -0.08
N ALA A 69 -68.03 -1.81 0.38
CA ALA A 69 -69.22 -2.04 1.21
C ALA A 69 -70.34 -2.61 0.31
N GLY A 70 -70.75 -3.83 0.56
CA GLY A 70 -71.97 -4.40 0.05
C GLY A 70 -72.92 -4.71 1.21
N GLU A 71 -73.96 -3.89 1.33
CA GLU A 71 -75.12 -4.17 2.15
C GLU A 71 -75.91 -5.37 1.63
N THR A 72 -76.11 -6.37 2.48
CA THR A 72 -77.34 -7.16 2.42
C THR A 72 -77.76 -7.57 3.83
N GLU A 73 -78.95 -7.19 4.13
CA GLU A 73 -79.70 -7.50 5.35
C GLU A 73 -80.04 -9.00 5.47
N ASP A 74 -80.19 -9.38 6.74
CA ASP A 74 -81.14 -10.36 7.32
C ASP A 74 -80.69 -11.84 7.38
N ALA A 75 -80.56 -12.28 8.59
CA ALA A 75 -81.13 -13.42 9.29
C ALA A 75 -80.27 -13.92 10.46
N ALA A 76 -80.77 -13.62 11.59
CA ALA A 76 -80.92 -14.45 12.81
C ALA A 76 -79.83 -15.47 13.21
N GLU A 77 -79.44 -15.30 14.46
CA GLU A 77 -79.22 -16.33 15.49
C GLU A 77 -77.92 -17.09 15.57
N GLY A 78 -77.17 -16.80 16.59
CA GLY A 78 -76.38 -17.81 17.29
C GLY A 78 -74.89 -17.93 16.93
N ALA A 79 -74.13 -16.90 17.06
CA ALA A 79 -72.67 -17.06 17.17
C ALA A 79 -72.19 -16.40 18.48
N ALA A 80 -71.69 -17.26 19.33
CA ALA A 80 -70.99 -16.85 20.54
C ALA A 80 -69.89 -15.85 20.21
N THR A 81 -70.11 -14.61 20.55
CA THR A 81 -69.07 -13.60 20.66
C THR A 81 -68.04 -14.14 21.64
N SER A 82 -66.94 -14.70 21.12
CA SER A 82 -65.75 -14.90 21.92
C SER A 82 -65.35 -13.52 22.36
N ALA A 83 -65.77 -13.13 23.55
CA ALA A 83 -65.33 -11.93 24.23
C ALA A 83 -63.81 -11.98 24.32
N ARG A 84 -63.18 -11.24 23.43
CA ARG A 84 -61.77 -10.91 23.60
C ARG A 84 -61.66 -10.18 24.96
N THR A 85 -61.28 -10.95 25.98
CA THR A 85 -61.06 -10.39 27.30
C THR A 85 -60.04 -9.26 27.11
N PRO A 86 -60.34 -8.02 27.50
CA PRO A 86 -59.40 -6.92 27.35
C PRO A 86 -58.14 -7.29 28.13
N MET A 87 -57.02 -7.38 27.44
CA MET A 87 -55.73 -7.65 28.09
C MET A 87 -55.52 -6.55 29.12
N SER A 88 -55.28 -6.94 30.38
CA SER A 88 -54.98 -6.01 31.47
C SER A 88 -53.84 -5.10 31.02
N HIS A 89 -53.96 -3.78 31.25
CA HIS A 89 -52.94 -2.78 30.93
C HIS A 89 -51.54 -3.17 31.46
N VAL A 90 -51.51 -3.92 32.56
CA VAL A 90 -50.27 -4.49 33.13
C VAL A 90 -49.61 -5.51 32.21
N LYS A 91 -50.40 -6.40 31.55
CA LYS A 91 -49.89 -7.37 30.61
C LYS A 91 -49.34 -6.70 29.34
N ILE A 92 -50.02 -5.67 28.85
CA ILE A 92 -49.57 -4.87 27.71
C ILE A 92 -48.25 -4.16 28.04
N ALA A 93 -48.17 -3.55 29.22
CA ALA A 93 -46.95 -2.88 29.69
C ALA A 93 -45.79 -3.85 29.87
N LEU A 94 -46.01 -5.07 30.36
CA LEU A 94 -45.01 -6.11 30.49
C LEU A 94 -44.52 -6.59 29.12
N ILE A 95 -45.39 -6.81 28.14
CA ILE A 95 -45.03 -7.21 26.79
C ILE A 95 -44.23 -6.09 26.11
N ALA A 96 -44.69 -4.85 26.19
CA ALA A 96 -43.98 -3.71 25.64
C ALA A 96 -42.60 -3.51 26.29
N GLY A 97 -42.50 -3.70 27.61
CA GLY A 97 -41.21 -3.69 28.31
C GLY A 97 -40.29 -4.80 27.87
N LEU A 98 -40.79 -6.03 27.70
CA LEU A 98 -40.01 -7.16 27.22
C LEU A 98 -39.52 -6.93 25.79
N VAL A 99 -40.37 -6.44 24.88
CA VAL A 99 -40.02 -6.09 23.52
C VAL A 99 -38.94 -5.01 23.51
N GLY A 100 -39.06 -4.00 24.35
CA GLY A 100 -38.05 -2.96 24.52
C GLY A 100 -36.69 -3.51 24.96
N VAL A 101 -36.68 -4.41 25.96
CA VAL A 101 -35.44 -5.07 26.42
C VAL A 101 -34.80 -5.93 25.32
N VAL A 102 -35.60 -6.71 24.60
CA VAL A 102 -35.10 -7.54 23.47
C VAL A 102 -34.54 -6.65 22.35
N ALA A 103 -35.19 -5.56 22.00
CA ALA A 103 -34.73 -4.61 21.02
C ALA A 103 -33.39 -3.95 21.41
N LEU A 104 -33.29 -3.53 22.70
CA LEU A 104 -32.04 -2.98 23.22
C LEU A 104 -30.91 -4.02 23.26
N ALA A 105 -31.19 -5.26 23.64
CA ALA A 105 -30.21 -6.34 23.63
C ALA A 105 -29.74 -6.66 22.19
N GLY A 106 -30.66 -6.70 21.24
CA GLY A 106 -30.34 -6.87 19.82
C GLY A 106 -29.48 -5.73 19.28
N LEU A 107 -29.82 -4.49 19.59
CA LEU A 107 -29.06 -3.31 19.18
C LEU A 107 -27.64 -3.31 19.78
N THR A 108 -27.53 -3.63 21.07
CA THR A 108 -26.22 -3.70 21.76
C THR A 108 -25.35 -4.80 21.20
N GLY A 109 -25.93 -5.98 20.93
CA GLY A 109 -25.22 -7.10 20.29
C GLY A 109 -24.74 -6.74 18.90
N TRP A 110 -25.60 -6.10 18.09
CA TRP A 110 -25.25 -5.68 16.74
C TRP A 110 -24.16 -4.59 16.71
N LEU A 111 -24.26 -3.58 17.59
CA LEU A 111 -23.23 -2.57 17.73
C LEU A 111 -21.90 -3.17 18.21
N GLY A 112 -21.93 -4.09 19.17
CA GLY A 112 -20.75 -4.79 19.67
C GLY A 112 -20.05 -5.58 18.57
N PHE A 113 -20.81 -6.31 17.76
CA PHE A 113 -20.28 -7.06 16.63
C PHE A 113 -19.64 -6.13 15.58
N ARG A 114 -20.34 -5.08 15.18
CA ARG A 114 -19.83 -4.09 14.23
C ARG A 114 -18.54 -3.40 14.71
N THR A 115 -18.49 -3.08 16.01
CA THR A 115 -17.28 -2.48 16.60
C THR A 115 -16.11 -3.45 16.61
N TYR A 116 -16.38 -4.74 16.82
CA TYR A 116 -15.34 -5.77 16.77
C TYR A 116 -14.76 -5.92 15.37
N GLU A 117 -15.60 -6.01 14.33
CA GLU A 117 -15.15 -6.05 12.93
C GLU A 117 -14.32 -4.81 12.53
N SER A 118 -14.79 -3.62 12.94
CA SER A 118 -14.06 -2.37 12.65
C SER A 118 -12.67 -2.36 13.28
N ARG A 119 -12.55 -2.81 14.53
CA ARG A 119 -11.25 -2.89 15.22
C ARG A 119 -10.29 -3.89 14.57
N GLN A 120 -10.82 -5.01 14.08
CA GLN A 120 -10.01 -6.00 13.41
C GLN A 120 -9.48 -5.48 12.06
N ALA A 121 -10.32 -4.78 11.29
CA ALA A 121 -9.89 -4.12 10.05
C ALA A 121 -8.85 -3.02 10.32
N GLU A 122 -9.04 -2.19 11.35
CA GLU A 122 -8.05 -1.19 11.74
C GLU A 122 -6.71 -1.82 12.13
N ALA A 123 -6.73 -2.87 12.95
CA ALA A 123 -5.50 -3.57 13.36
C ALA A 123 -4.76 -4.20 12.16
N GLN A 124 -5.48 -4.69 11.15
CA GLN A 124 -4.89 -5.22 9.93
C GLN A 124 -4.24 -4.10 9.09
N ARG A 125 -4.91 -2.96 8.94
CA ARG A 125 -4.35 -1.77 8.27
C ARG A 125 -3.07 -1.28 8.94
N ASP A 126 -3.10 -1.18 10.25
CA ASP A 126 -1.94 -0.78 11.04
C ASP A 126 -0.77 -1.74 10.86
N LEU A 127 -1.05 -3.05 10.82
CA LEU A 127 -0.05 -4.08 10.56
C LEU A 127 0.59 -3.90 9.18
N PHE A 128 -0.19 -3.76 8.12
CA PHE A 128 0.30 -3.56 6.76
C PHE A 128 1.13 -2.27 6.65
N LEU A 129 0.64 -1.18 7.22
CA LEU A 129 1.33 0.10 7.22
C LEU A 129 2.66 0.02 7.99
N GLN A 130 2.69 -0.66 9.13
CA GLN A 130 3.91 -0.87 9.91
C GLN A 130 4.93 -1.72 9.15
N VAL A 131 4.51 -2.82 8.52
CA VAL A 131 5.40 -3.68 7.74
C VAL A 131 5.93 -2.95 6.51
N GLY A 132 5.09 -2.19 5.81
CA GLY A 132 5.54 -1.37 4.68
C GLY A 132 6.58 -0.31 5.10
N ARG A 133 6.35 0.40 6.21
CA ARG A 133 7.33 1.34 6.77
C ARG A 133 8.63 0.66 7.16
N GLN A 134 8.55 -0.48 7.85
CA GLN A 134 9.74 -1.22 8.26
C GLN A 134 10.50 -1.77 7.05
N GLY A 135 9.80 -2.26 6.03
CA GLY A 135 10.39 -2.69 4.75
C GLY A 135 11.16 -1.55 4.08
N ALA A 136 10.56 -0.36 3.99
CA ALA A 136 11.23 0.82 3.45
C ALA A 136 12.50 1.18 4.23
N LEU A 137 12.44 1.17 5.56
CA LEU A 137 13.61 1.43 6.41
C LEU A 137 14.70 0.38 6.23
N ASN A 138 14.33 -0.91 6.19
CA ASN A 138 15.29 -2.00 5.99
C ASN A 138 16.04 -1.86 4.66
N LEU A 139 15.33 -1.45 3.59
CA LEU A 139 15.89 -1.27 2.26
C LEU A 139 16.78 -0.03 2.13
N THR A 140 16.53 1.00 2.92
CA THR A 140 17.21 2.29 2.80
C THR A 140 18.23 2.55 3.88
N THR A 141 18.27 1.70 4.94
CA THR A 141 19.22 1.82 6.04
C THR A 141 20.17 0.63 6.05
N ILE A 142 21.32 0.80 5.41
CA ILE A 142 22.32 -0.26 5.23
C ILE A 142 23.69 0.33 5.48
N GLY A 143 24.47 -0.33 6.36
CA GLY A 143 25.83 0.07 6.69
C GLY A 143 26.85 -0.98 6.28
N TRP A 144 28.00 -0.54 5.74
CA TRP A 144 29.06 -1.45 5.32
C TRP A 144 29.62 -2.31 6.47
N GLU A 145 29.56 -1.81 7.70
CA GLU A 145 30.04 -2.52 8.88
C GLU A 145 29.19 -3.76 9.23
N ASN A 146 27.88 -3.70 8.90
CA ASN A 146 26.91 -4.76 9.21
C ASN A 146 26.12 -5.19 7.96
N ALA A 147 26.70 -5.08 6.78
CA ALA A 147 26.01 -5.29 5.51
C ALA A 147 25.32 -6.67 5.41
N GLU A 148 25.95 -7.74 5.92
CA GLU A 148 25.32 -9.06 5.94
C GLU A 148 24.10 -9.11 6.86
N GLY A 149 24.20 -8.52 8.06
CA GLY A 149 23.08 -8.47 8.99
C GLY A 149 21.91 -7.63 8.47
N ASP A 150 22.22 -6.55 7.77
CA ASP A 150 21.22 -5.69 7.15
C ASP A 150 20.50 -6.38 5.99
N VAL A 151 21.25 -7.10 5.15
CA VAL A 151 20.72 -7.93 4.07
C VAL A 151 19.86 -9.07 4.64
N GLN A 152 20.30 -9.73 5.69
CA GLN A 152 19.52 -10.80 6.33
C GLN A 152 18.19 -10.25 6.88
N ARG A 153 18.19 -9.07 7.47
CA ARG A 153 16.97 -8.41 7.97
C ARG A 153 15.97 -8.12 6.84
N ILE A 154 16.46 -7.73 5.65
CA ILE A 154 15.62 -7.56 4.48
C ILE A 154 15.00 -8.90 4.08
N LEU A 155 15.80 -9.97 3.96
CA LEU A 155 15.33 -11.30 3.59
C LEU A 155 14.32 -11.87 4.60
N ASP A 156 14.53 -11.68 5.88
CA ASP A 156 13.62 -12.13 6.94
C ASP A 156 12.24 -11.45 6.86
N SER A 157 12.22 -10.20 6.39
CA SER A 157 11.00 -9.41 6.19
C SER A 157 10.38 -9.56 4.79
N ALA A 158 11.00 -10.33 3.91
CA ALA A 158 10.60 -10.52 2.52
C ALA A 158 9.86 -11.85 2.29
N THR A 159 9.09 -11.92 1.21
CA THR A 159 8.42 -13.13 0.72
C THR A 159 8.28 -13.09 -0.81
N GLY A 160 7.82 -14.19 -1.40
CA GLY A 160 7.50 -14.28 -2.83
C GLY A 160 8.66 -13.94 -3.74
N THR A 161 8.35 -13.28 -4.86
CA THR A 161 9.33 -12.94 -5.89
C THR A 161 10.37 -11.95 -5.39
N PHE A 162 10.00 -11.06 -4.49
CA PHE A 162 10.94 -10.10 -3.91
C PHE A 162 12.04 -10.80 -3.10
N TYR A 163 11.67 -11.80 -2.29
CA TYR A 163 12.62 -12.62 -1.54
C TYR A 163 13.61 -13.33 -2.47
N ASP A 164 13.10 -14.02 -3.51
CA ASP A 164 13.92 -14.79 -4.45
C ASP A 164 14.90 -13.90 -5.22
N ASP A 165 14.42 -12.80 -5.74
CA ASP A 165 15.22 -11.83 -6.50
C ASP A 165 16.27 -11.14 -5.63
N PHE A 166 15.92 -10.77 -4.41
CA PHE A 166 16.85 -10.13 -3.50
C PHE A 166 17.92 -11.11 -3.01
N GLN A 167 17.53 -12.34 -2.69
CA GLN A 167 18.47 -13.39 -2.27
C GLN A 167 19.55 -13.68 -3.33
N GLN A 168 19.17 -13.71 -4.61
CA GLN A 168 20.13 -13.92 -5.71
C GLN A 168 21.18 -12.81 -5.82
N ARG A 169 20.79 -11.57 -5.46
CA ARG A 169 21.66 -10.39 -5.54
C ARG A 169 22.34 -10.03 -4.22
N ALA A 170 22.00 -10.71 -3.14
CA ALA A 170 22.44 -10.38 -1.79
C ALA A 170 23.96 -10.37 -1.64
N GLN A 171 24.66 -11.43 -2.10
CA GLN A 171 26.11 -11.54 -1.98
C GLN A 171 26.87 -10.46 -2.77
N PRO A 172 26.63 -10.27 -4.08
CA PRO A 172 27.26 -9.18 -4.83
C PRO A 172 26.97 -7.80 -4.23
N PHE A 173 25.77 -7.59 -3.71
CA PHE A 173 25.38 -6.33 -3.08
C PHE A 173 26.22 -6.06 -1.82
N VAL A 174 26.36 -7.04 -0.92
CA VAL A 174 27.19 -6.95 0.28
C VAL A 174 28.64 -6.61 -0.06
N GLU A 175 29.21 -7.26 -1.09
CA GLU A 175 30.58 -7.00 -1.52
C GLU A 175 30.75 -5.55 -1.99
N VAL A 176 29.83 -5.04 -2.81
CA VAL A 176 29.87 -3.65 -3.29
C VAL A 176 29.75 -2.66 -2.14
N VAL A 177 28.79 -2.87 -1.20
CA VAL A 177 28.60 -2.00 -0.05
C VAL A 177 29.86 -1.94 0.82
N LYS A 178 30.49 -3.08 1.08
CA LYS A 178 31.73 -3.16 1.85
C LYS A 178 32.93 -2.53 1.12
N GLN A 179 33.07 -2.78 -0.16
CA GLN A 179 34.16 -2.22 -0.97
C GLN A 179 34.09 -0.70 -1.04
N ALA A 180 32.87 -0.16 -1.20
CA ALA A 180 32.65 1.29 -1.24
C ALA A 180 32.65 1.93 0.16
N GLN A 181 32.65 1.13 1.24
CA GLN A 181 32.41 1.59 2.61
C GLN A 181 31.16 2.46 2.67
N SER A 182 30.10 2.00 2.00
CA SER A 182 28.87 2.76 1.85
C SER A 182 27.98 2.61 3.08
N THR A 183 27.46 3.73 3.53
CA THR A 183 26.41 3.79 4.56
C THR A 183 25.26 4.62 4.03
N SER A 184 24.06 4.07 4.09
CA SER A 184 22.83 4.79 3.81
C SER A 184 21.91 4.77 5.03
N VAL A 185 21.21 5.87 5.27
CA VAL A 185 20.25 6.02 6.36
C VAL A 185 18.96 6.58 5.78
N GLY A 186 17.90 5.78 5.85
CA GLY A 186 16.57 6.18 5.45
C GLY A 186 15.78 6.80 6.60
N THR A 187 15.09 7.89 6.30
CA THR A 187 14.13 8.52 7.20
C THR A 187 12.79 8.61 6.52
N ILE A 188 11.75 8.00 7.10
CA ILE A 188 10.40 8.06 6.53
C ILE A 188 9.86 9.49 6.71
N ALA A 189 9.51 10.11 5.59
CA ALA A 189 8.82 11.38 5.57
C ALA A 189 7.31 11.19 5.74
N GLU A 190 6.74 10.22 5.01
CA GLU A 190 5.33 9.88 5.08
C GLU A 190 5.08 8.46 4.58
N ALA A 191 4.00 7.82 5.06
CA ALA A 191 3.55 6.55 4.56
C ALA A 191 2.03 6.41 4.71
N GLY A 192 1.38 5.83 3.69
CA GLY A 192 -0.05 5.57 3.65
C GLY A 192 -0.38 4.31 2.87
N LEU A 193 -1.56 3.76 3.13
CA LEU A 193 -2.12 2.68 2.31
C LEU A 193 -2.65 3.28 1.00
N GLU A 194 -2.23 2.74 -0.13
CA GLU A 194 -2.73 3.08 -1.46
C GLU A 194 -3.91 2.17 -1.82
N SER A 195 -3.78 0.88 -1.55
CA SER A 195 -4.84 -0.12 -1.71
C SER A 195 -4.80 -1.16 -0.61
N GLU A 196 -5.93 -1.83 -0.37
CA GLU A 196 -6.08 -2.86 0.65
C GLU A 196 -6.99 -3.98 0.14
N GLY A 197 -6.53 -5.21 0.27
CA GLY A 197 -7.28 -6.44 0.09
C GLY A 197 -7.37 -7.26 1.38
N ASP A 198 -7.93 -8.47 1.29
CA ASP A 198 -8.11 -9.34 2.45
C ASP A 198 -6.77 -9.80 3.05
N ASN A 199 -5.79 -10.12 2.21
CA ASN A 199 -4.49 -10.65 2.62
C ASN A 199 -3.30 -9.85 2.08
N GLU A 200 -3.53 -8.74 1.42
CA GLU A 200 -2.47 -7.92 0.82
C GLU A 200 -2.82 -6.44 0.89
N ALA A 201 -1.81 -5.60 0.88
CA ALA A 201 -1.98 -4.16 0.80
C ALA A 201 -0.80 -3.51 0.08
N GLU A 202 -1.07 -2.44 -0.65
CA GLU A 202 -0.05 -1.57 -1.21
C GLU A 202 0.18 -0.37 -0.30
N VAL A 203 1.41 -0.23 0.14
CA VAL A 203 1.84 0.87 1.02
C VAL A 203 2.74 1.80 0.23
N LEU A 204 2.32 3.04 0.08
CA LEU A 204 3.14 4.09 -0.51
C LEU A 204 3.97 4.75 0.59
N VAL A 205 5.30 4.74 0.43
CA VAL A 205 6.24 5.30 1.42
C VAL A 205 7.15 6.33 0.76
N ALA A 206 7.18 7.52 1.32
CA ALA A 206 8.14 8.56 0.99
C ALA A 206 9.29 8.53 2.00
N VAL A 207 10.52 8.39 1.50
CA VAL A 207 11.74 8.27 2.32
C VAL A 207 12.78 9.28 1.86
N THR A 208 13.40 9.94 2.81
CA THR A 208 14.63 10.69 2.57
C THR A 208 15.82 9.82 2.92
N VAL A 209 16.76 9.65 2.00
CA VAL A 209 17.94 8.80 2.16
C VAL A 209 19.19 9.67 2.15
N GLU A 210 19.96 9.57 3.20
CA GLU A 210 21.30 10.14 3.31
C GLU A 210 22.30 9.03 3.03
N THR A 211 23.25 9.29 2.14
CA THR A 211 24.27 8.30 1.75
C THR A 211 25.64 8.89 1.90
N SER A 212 26.58 8.12 2.45
CA SER A 212 28.00 8.42 2.50
C SER A 212 28.81 7.21 2.04
N ASN A 213 29.99 7.44 1.47
CA ASN A 213 30.95 6.39 1.12
C ASN A 213 32.39 6.92 1.20
N ALA A 214 33.39 6.05 1.04
CA ALA A 214 34.80 6.41 1.13
C ALA A 214 35.24 7.51 0.15
N GLY A 215 34.57 7.63 -1.01
CA GLY A 215 34.87 8.63 -2.04
C GLY A 215 34.08 9.93 -1.92
N ALA A 216 32.97 9.92 -1.19
CA ALA A 216 32.06 11.06 -1.02
C ALA A 216 31.35 10.98 0.35
N PRO A 217 31.98 11.51 1.41
CA PRO A 217 31.45 11.38 2.76
C PRO A 217 30.14 12.16 3.00
N ASP A 218 29.95 13.25 2.26
CA ASP A 218 28.79 14.13 2.42
C ASP A 218 28.01 14.23 1.09
N GLN A 219 27.07 13.31 0.87
CA GLN A 219 26.15 13.39 -0.27
C GLN A 219 24.87 14.11 0.15
N GLN A 220 24.28 14.87 -0.78
CA GLN A 220 22.99 15.51 -0.51
C GLN A 220 21.90 14.45 -0.32
N PRO A 221 21.00 14.63 0.66
CA PRO A 221 19.87 13.75 0.86
C PRO A 221 19.00 13.64 -0.40
N ARG A 222 18.51 12.43 -0.69
CA ARG A 222 17.65 12.16 -1.83
C ARG A 222 16.28 11.69 -1.35
N ALA A 223 15.23 12.26 -1.91
CA ALA A 223 13.88 11.80 -1.66
C ALA A 223 13.51 10.68 -2.64
N TRP A 224 13.03 9.59 -2.12
CA TRP A 224 12.51 8.44 -2.88
C TRP A 224 11.08 8.15 -2.50
N ARG A 225 10.32 7.65 -3.46
CA ARG A 225 8.99 7.12 -3.22
C ARG A 225 8.96 5.66 -3.63
N MET A 226 8.41 4.83 -2.78
CA MET A 226 8.31 3.38 -3.00
C MET A 226 6.88 2.94 -2.78
N ARG A 227 6.37 2.10 -3.69
CA ARG A 227 5.18 1.30 -3.49
C ARG A 227 5.65 -0.07 -3.01
N ILE A 228 5.20 -0.45 -1.83
CA ILE A 228 5.57 -1.70 -1.18
C ILE A 228 4.32 -2.55 -1.07
N LEU A 229 4.32 -3.69 -1.77
CA LEU A 229 3.28 -4.70 -1.63
C LEU A 229 3.60 -5.54 -0.40
N VAL A 230 2.66 -5.59 0.52
CA VAL A 230 2.74 -6.37 1.75
C VAL A 230 1.71 -7.49 1.68
N GLU A 231 2.12 -8.71 1.93
CA GLU A 231 1.29 -9.91 1.92
C GLU A 231 1.23 -10.53 3.32
N LYS A 232 0.02 -10.90 3.75
CA LYS A 232 -0.23 -11.58 5.01
C LYS A 232 -0.06 -13.09 4.86
N ILE A 233 0.83 -13.67 5.65
CA ILE A 233 1.13 -15.10 5.66
C ILE A 233 0.85 -15.63 7.07
N GLY A 234 -0.33 -16.20 7.26
CA GLY A 234 -0.79 -16.61 8.60
C GLY A 234 -1.02 -15.40 9.49
N ASP A 235 -0.29 -15.33 10.60
CA ASP A 235 -0.38 -14.21 11.56
C ASP A 235 0.67 -13.10 11.31
N GLU A 236 1.58 -13.31 10.36
CA GLU A 236 2.62 -12.35 9.99
C GLU A 236 2.27 -11.65 8.67
N ALA A 237 2.90 -10.49 8.45
CA ALA A 237 2.86 -9.82 7.15
C ALA A 237 4.31 -9.56 6.70
N LYS A 238 4.56 -9.74 5.38
CA LYS A 238 5.89 -9.61 4.77
C LYS A 238 5.83 -8.84 3.45
N VAL A 239 6.95 -8.26 3.07
CA VAL A 239 7.09 -7.55 1.79
C VAL A 239 7.20 -8.56 0.66
N SER A 240 6.28 -8.51 -0.30
CA SER A 240 6.25 -9.39 -1.48
C SER A 240 6.69 -8.71 -2.78
N ASN A 241 6.63 -7.38 -2.85
CA ASN A 241 7.16 -6.59 -3.97
C ASN A 241 7.53 -5.17 -3.55
N VAL A 242 8.48 -4.57 -4.26
CA VAL A 242 8.91 -3.17 -4.07
C VAL A 242 9.12 -2.50 -5.42
N GLU A 243 8.43 -1.41 -5.65
CA GLU A 243 8.53 -0.59 -6.86
C GLU A 243 8.92 0.85 -6.50
N PHE A 244 9.80 1.46 -7.28
CA PHE A 244 10.11 2.88 -7.16
C PHE A 244 9.16 3.69 -8.03
N VAL A 245 8.51 4.67 -7.40
CA VAL A 245 7.53 5.54 -8.05
C VAL A 245 8.16 6.91 -8.29
N PRO A 246 8.00 7.50 -9.48
CA PRO A 246 8.55 8.80 -9.83
C PRO A 246 7.96 9.96 -9.00
#